data_929287e05945074713286b8e627fcab6
#
_entry.id   929287e05945074713286b8e627fcab6
#
_cell.length_a   1.000
_cell.length_b   1.000
_cell.length_c   1.000
_cell.angle_alpha   90.00
_cell.angle_beta   90.00
_cell.angle_gamma   90.00
#
_symmetry.space_group_name_H-M   'P 1'
#
loop_
_entity.id
_entity.type
_entity.pdbx_description
1 polymer ?
#
loop_
_entity_poly.entity_id
_entity_poly.type
_entity_poly.pdbx_seq_one_letter_code
_entity_poly.pdbx_strand_id
1 'polypeptide(L)'
;VTSVEPPEHVRATFGLREVTPVSLGDWEGGWRFGDVVLSPVADHARAAWSAKTRETLKVDGLRLARPVRATDGRYVVSGWRADTYLEGAPEPRHDEVVSVSLRLHQATANLERPRFLAQPPVMPWVDVDVFVAADRAAWEPVPLRTLRAGGAALSTSPDGRRSLELIGQLATLRKPVQTPPQLVHGDLFGTVLFAGAHTPGLTDITPYWRPVPWAAGVIVVDALSWGGADDGLLDRWADLPEWPQMLLRAVMFRLAVHALHPRSTPQAFPGLARTADMVRLTL
;
A
#
# COMPACT_ATOMS: atom_id res chain seq x y z
N VAL A 1 1.35 16.04 9.97
CA VAL A 1 0.35 16.08 11.04
C VAL A 1 0.92 15.29 12.18
N THR A 2 1.28 15.97 13.27
CA THR A 2 1.79 15.31 14.48
C THR A 2 0.74 14.29 14.93
N SER A 3 1.11 13.00 14.97
CA SER A 3 0.23 11.92 15.44
C SER A 3 -0.25 12.26 16.85
N VAL A 4 -1.56 12.40 17.04
CA VAL A 4 -2.15 12.61 18.36
C VAL A 4 -1.81 11.41 19.23
N GLU A 5 -1.39 11.65 20.47
CA GLU A 5 -1.12 10.58 21.43
C GLU A 5 -2.39 9.76 21.71
N PRO A 6 -2.31 8.41 21.79
CA PRO A 6 -3.46 7.58 22.11
C PRO A 6 -4.03 7.94 23.48
N PRO A 7 -5.37 8.11 23.60
CA PRO A 7 -6.02 8.45 24.85
C PRO A 7 -5.73 7.43 25.98
N GLU A 8 -5.74 7.87 27.23
CA GLU A 8 -5.44 7.01 28.38
C GLU A 8 -6.32 5.75 28.44
N HIS A 9 -7.62 5.88 28.13
CA HIS A 9 -8.52 4.71 28.14
C HIS A 9 -8.15 3.68 27.08
N VAL A 10 -7.59 4.09 25.93
CA VAL A 10 -7.06 3.19 24.89
C VAL A 10 -5.82 2.47 25.42
N ARG A 11 -4.86 3.23 25.97
CA ARG A 11 -3.65 2.66 26.57
C ARG A 11 -3.99 1.64 27.68
N ALA A 12 -4.95 1.99 28.54
CA ALA A 12 -5.43 1.10 29.60
C ALA A 12 -6.01 -0.22 29.05
N THR A 13 -6.77 -0.14 27.97
CA THR A 13 -7.41 -1.33 27.35
C THR A 13 -6.40 -2.27 26.73
N PHE A 14 -5.24 -1.78 26.30
CA PHE A 14 -4.12 -2.62 25.82
C PHE A 14 -3.07 -2.93 26.91
N GLY A 15 -3.34 -2.59 28.18
CA GLY A 15 -2.43 -2.84 29.31
C GLY A 15 -1.18 -1.96 29.34
N LEU A 16 -1.24 -0.77 28.70
CA LEU A 16 -0.08 0.11 28.50
C LEU A 16 -0.13 1.39 29.34
N ARG A 17 -0.96 1.43 30.40
CA ARG A 17 -1.18 2.64 31.22
C ARG A 17 0.11 3.19 31.83
N GLU A 18 0.95 2.33 32.36
CA GLU A 18 2.17 2.70 33.10
C GLU A 18 3.43 2.81 32.22
N VAL A 19 3.29 2.63 30.90
CA VAL A 19 4.43 2.66 29.97
C VAL A 19 4.54 4.05 29.34
N THR A 20 5.75 4.62 29.37
CA THR A 20 6.02 5.93 28.78
C THR A 20 5.92 5.87 27.24
N PRO A 21 5.12 6.75 26.60
CA PRO A 21 4.99 6.80 25.17
C PRO A 21 6.22 7.40 24.49
N VAL A 22 6.59 6.84 23.33
CA VAL A 22 7.60 7.38 22.42
C VAL A 22 6.95 7.54 21.05
N SER A 23 6.92 8.76 20.51
CA SER A 23 6.40 8.99 19.16
C SER A 23 7.32 8.38 18.13
N LEU A 24 6.76 7.64 17.16
CA LEU A 24 7.49 7.10 16.02
C LEU A 24 7.58 8.08 14.84
N GLY A 25 7.08 9.31 15.05
CA GLY A 25 7.08 10.37 14.05
C GLY A 25 5.96 10.22 13.01
N ASP A 26 5.91 11.20 12.10
CA ASP A 26 4.83 11.29 11.10
C ASP A 26 4.88 10.16 10.05
N TRP A 27 6.02 9.54 9.90
CA TRP A 27 6.24 8.51 8.88
C TRP A 27 5.59 7.16 9.28
N GLU A 28 5.80 6.71 10.52
CA GLU A 28 5.18 5.47 11.04
C GLU A 28 3.77 5.71 11.59
N GLY A 29 3.44 6.96 11.93
CA GLY A 29 2.10 7.38 12.36
C GLY A 29 1.61 6.74 13.66
N GLY A 30 2.53 6.31 14.54
CA GLY A 30 2.21 5.58 15.75
C GLY A 30 2.96 6.04 17.00
N TRP A 31 2.61 5.40 18.11
CA TRP A 31 3.24 5.61 19.41
C TRP A 31 3.73 4.29 19.98
N ARG A 32 5.01 4.23 20.32
CA ARG A 32 5.65 3.04 20.92
C ARG A 32 5.55 3.08 22.44
N PHE A 33 5.15 1.95 23.02
CA PHE A 33 5.05 1.66 24.44
C PHE A 33 5.83 0.38 24.74
N GLY A 34 7.12 0.48 25.07
CA GLY A 34 8.00 -0.71 25.20
C GLY A 34 8.08 -1.48 23.89
N ASP A 35 7.57 -2.72 23.87
CA ASP A 35 7.54 -3.58 22.67
C ASP A 35 6.21 -3.56 21.92
N VAL A 36 5.33 -2.63 22.24
CA VAL A 36 4.01 -2.46 21.58
C VAL A 36 3.93 -1.12 20.90
N VAL A 37 3.33 -1.07 19.71
CA VAL A 37 3.02 0.15 18.97
C VAL A 37 1.50 0.32 18.89
N LEU A 38 1.00 1.48 19.30
CA LEU A 38 -0.38 1.91 19.05
C LEU A 38 -0.43 2.79 17.81
N SER A 39 -1.26 2.41 16.84
CA SER A 39 -1.45 3.17 15.61
C SER A 39 -2.91 3.53 15.40
N PRO A 40 -3.21 4.74 14.87
CA PRO A 40 -4.57 5.13 14.53
C PRO A 40 -5.10 4.30 13.35
N VAL A 41 -6.40 4.06 13.34
CA VAL A 41 -7.09 3.24 12.32
C VAL A 41 -8.14 4.08 11.62
N ALA A 42 -8.00 4.23 10.30
CA ALA A 42 -8.99 4.91 9.46
C ALA A 42 -10.14 3.96 9.04
N ASP A 43 -9.81 2.70 8.74
CA ASP A 43 -10.77 1.66 8.33
C ASP A 43 -10.71 0.47 9.29
N HIS A 44 -11.72 0.36 10.14
CA HIS A 44 -11.82 -0.69 11.16
C HIS A 44 -11.90 -2.11 10.56
N ALA A 45 -12.60 -2.27 9.43
CA ALA A 45 -12.78 -3.58 8.80
C ALA A 45 -11.46 -4.09 8.22
N ARG A 46 -10.71 -3.22 7.53
CA ARG A 46 -9.38 -3.53 6.99
C ARG A 46 -8.38 -3.80 8.10
N ALA A 47 -8.34 -2.97 9.15
CA ALA A 47 -7.41 -3.14 10.26
C ALA A 47 -7.67 -4.44 11.03
N ALA A 48 -8.93 -4.77 11.32
CA ALA A 48 -9.29 -6.01 12.00
C ALA A 48 -8.97 -7.24 11.13
N TRP A 49 -9.20 -7.16 9.82
CA TRP A 49 -8.85 -8.23 8.89
C TRP A 49 -7.32 -8.43 8.82
N SER A 50 -6.56 -7.35 8.67
CA SER A 50 -5.09 -7.42 8.64
C SER A 50 -4.53 -8.00 9.93
N ALA A 51 -5.02 -7.55 11.08
CA ALA A 51 -4.63 -8.09 12.38
C ALA A 51 -4.91 -9.60 12.47
N LYS A 52 -6.15 -10.04 12.16
CA LYS A 52 -6.51 -11.45 12.16
C LYS A 52 -5.62 -12.29 11.22
N THR A 53 -5.31 -11.76 10.06
CA THR A 53 -4.43 -12.42 9.08
C THR A 53 -3.01 -12.53 9.61
N ARG A 54 -2.42 -11.43 10.10
CA ARG A 54 -1.05 -11.41 10.62
C ARG A 54 -0.88 -12.22 11.91
N GLU A 55 -1.94 -12.48 12.67
CA GLU A 55 -1.87 -13.29 13.90
C GLU A 55 -1.35 -14.70 13.63
N THR A 56 -1.74 -15.29 12.50
CA THR A 56 -1.41 -16.69 12.16
C THR A 56 -0.49 -16.84 10.95
N LEU A 57 -0.44 -15.84 10.06
CA LEU A 57 0.37 -15.91 8.83
C LEU A 57 1.86 -16.05 9.17
N LYS A 58 2.52 -17.01 8.54
CA LYS A 58 3.97 -17.18 8.57
C LYS A 58 4.51 -17.02 7.18
N VAL A 59 5.58 -16.25 7.05
CA VAL A 59 6.25 -15.98 5.77
C VAL A 59 7.74 -16.19 5.97
N ASP A 60 8.30 -17.13 5.21
CA ASP A 60 9.73 -17.41 5.29
C ASP A 60 10.55 -16.19 4.85
N GLY A 61 11.53 -15.81 5.67
CA GLY A 61 12.37 -14.66 5.41
C GLY A 61 11.65 -13.30 5.53
N LEU A 62 10.54 -13.22 6.30
CA LEU A 62 9.85 -11.97 6.61
C LEU A 62 9.31 -12.00 8.05
N ARG A 63 9.64 -11.00 8.86
CA ARG A 63 9.04 -10.77 10.17
C ARG A 63 7.75 -9.97 10.00
N LEU A 64 6.66 -10.44 10.62
CA LEU A 64 5.41 -9.68 10.66
C LEU A 64 5.17 -9.15 12.08
N ALA A 65 4.83 -7.87 12.20
CA ALA A 65 4.31 -7.34 13.46
C ALA A 65 3.06 -8.11 13.86
N ARG A 66 3.05 -8.64 15.09
CA ARG A 66 1.92 -9.41 15.60
C ARG A 66 0.90 -8.51 16.27
N PRO A 67 -0.39 -8.69 15.99
CA PRO A 67 -1.41 -7.90 16.65
C PRO A 67 -1.43 -8.21 18.15
N VAL A 68 -1.56 -7.17 18.95
CA VAL A 68 -1.80 -7.28 20.38
C VAL A 68 -3.29 -7.05 20.61
N ARG A 69 -3.96 -8.02 21.22
CA ARG A 69 -5.38 -7.92 21.54
C ARG A 69 -5.59 -7.03 22.77
N ALA A 70 -6.64 -6.26 22.73
CA ALA A 70 -7.16 -5.58 23.90
C ALA A 70 -7.63 -6.60 24.96
N THR A 71 -7.79 -6.17 26.22
CA THR A 71 -8.23 -7.01 27.33
C THR A 71 -9.59 -7.69 27.11
N ASP A 72 -10.42 -7.13 26.23
CA ASP A 72 -11.71 -7.69 25.78
C ASP A 72 -11.61 -8.54 24.52
N GLY A 73 -10.40 -8.81 24.03
CA GLY A 73 -10.12 -9.65 22.86
C GLY A 73 -10.21 -8.94 21.49
N ARG A 74 -10.59 -7.65 21.43
CA ARG A 74 -10.67 -6.90 20.18
C ARG A 74 -9.29 -6.52 19.65
N TYR A 75 -9.16 -6.37 18.30
CA TYR A 75 -7.95 -5.84 17.66
C TYR A 75 -7.97 -4.31 17.54
N VAL A 76 -9.17 -3.70 17.49
CA VAL A 76 -9.34 -2.26 17.33
C VAL A 76 -10.23 -1.72 18.44
N VAL A 77 -9.78 -0.67 19.13
CA VAL A 77 -10.48 -0.01 20.22
C VAL A 77 -10.44 1.51 20.01
N SER A 78 -11.60 2.14 19.94
CA SER A 78 -11.74 3.60 19.77
C SER A 78 -10.88 4.18 18.65
N GLY A 79 -10.77 3.48 17.51
CA GLY A 79 -9.98 3.91 16.36
C GLY A 79 -8.46 3.67 16.50
N TRP A 80 -8.03 2.80 17.43
CA TRP A 80 -6.64 2.42 17.62
C TRP A 80 -6.46 0.91 17.55
N ARG A 81 -5.32 0.47 17.01
CA ARG A 81 -4.84 -0.92 17.06
C ARG A 81 -3.50 -0.99 17.77
N ALA A 82 -3.16 -2.16 18.26
CA ALA A 82 -1.88 -2.46 18.87
C ALA A 82 -1.17 -3.59 18.10
N ASP A 83 0.12 -3.41 17.86
CA ASP A 83 0.99 -4.39 17.21
C ASP A 83 2.33 -4.49 17.95
N THR A 84 3.03 -5.62 17.84
CA THR A 84 4.41 -5.72 18.35
C THR A 84 5.32 -4.78 17.58
N TYR A 85 6.25 -4.14 18.28
CA TYR A 85 7.26 -3.31 17.64
C TYR A 85 8.22 -4.14 16.78
N LEU A 86 8.52 -3.65 15.60
CA LEU A 86 9.58 -4.17 14.74
C LEU A 86 10.65 -3.10 14.55
N GLU A 87 11.88 -3.44 14.90
CA GLU A 87 13.03 -2.59 14.64
C GLU A 87 13.36 -2.54 13.15
N GLY A 88 13.72 -1.36 12.67
CA GLY A 88 14.20 -1.13 11.30
C GLY A 88 13.60 0.14 10.68
N ALA A 89 14.07 0.43 9.49
CA ALA A 89 13.59 1.52 8.65
C ALA A 89 13.59 1.06 7.18
N PRO A 90 12.83 1.72 6.28
CA PRO A 90 12.97 1.48 4.86
C PRO A 90 14.35 1.86 4.37
N GLU A 91 14.88 1.03 3.48
CA GLU A 91 16.14 1.24 2.80
C GLU A 91 15.94 1.10 1.29
N PRO A 92 16.81 1.69 0.43
CA PRO A 92 16.73 1.58 -1.02
C PRO A 92 17.19 0.21 -1.55
N ARG A 93 16.68 -0.86 -0.95
CA ARG A 93 16.94 -2.27 -1.29
C ARG A 93 15.83 -2.81 -2.20
N HIS A 94 15.62 -2.19 -3.35
CA HIS A 94 14.43 -2.36 -4.19
C HIS A 94 14.20 -3.81 -4.63
N ASP A 95 15.24 -4.51 -5.09
CA ASP A 95 15.14 -5.92 -5.49
C ASP A 95 14.76 -6.84 -4.31
N GLU A 96 15.22 -6.50 -3.10
CA GLU A 96 14.84 -7.27 -1.91
C GLU A 96 13.38 -7.01 -1.52
N VAL A 97 12.88 -5.78 -1.69
CA VAL A 97 11.46 -5.47 -1.46
C VAL A 97 10.58 -6.26 -2.45
N VAL A 98 10.97 -6.36 -3.72
CA VAL A 98 10.27 -7.23 -4.70
C VAL A 98 10.33 -8.69 -4.26
N SER A 99 11.48 -9.18 -3.81
CA SER A 99 11.63 -10.55 -3.32
C SER A 99 10.78 -10.82 -2.08
N VAL A 100 10.66 -9.85 -1.16
CA VAL A 100 9.75 -9.91 0.00
C VAL A 100 8.30 -9.98 -0.46
N SER A 101 7.92 -9.17 -1.45
CA SER A 101 6.60 -9.19 -2.08
C SER A 101 6.23 -10.59 -2.57
N LEU A 102 7.11 -11.21 -3.36
CA LEU A 102 6.86 -12.54 -3.92
C LEU A 102 6.67 -13.60 -2.83
N ARG A 103 7.53 -13.61 -1.79
CA ARG A 103 7.39 -14.53 -0.65
C ARG A 103 6.11 -14.32 0.15
N LEU A 104 5.76 -13.06 0.42
CA LEU A 104 4.50 -12.72 1.10
C LEU A 104 3.31 -13.25 0.30
N HIS A 105 3.31 -13.04 -1.02
CA HIS A 105 2.19 -13.43 -1.87
C HIS A 105 2.11 -14.94 -2.09
N GLN A 106 3.21 -15.66 -2.00
CA GLN A 106 3.19 -17.12 -1.93
C GLN A 106 2.47 -17.59 -0.65
N ALA A 107 2.75 -16.97 0.48
CA ALA A 107 2.11 -17.31 1.75
C ALA A 107 0.62 -16.92 1.82
N THR A 108 0.19 -15.91 1.05
CA THR A 108 -1.21 -15.45 1.01
C THR A 108 -2.03 -16.06 -0.13
N ALA A 109 -1.47 -16.95 -0.95
CA ALA A 109 -2.10 -17.48 -2.16
C ALA A 109 -3.46 -18.15 -1.93
N ASN A 110 -3.65 -18.79 -0.77
CA ASN A 110 -4.87 -19.51 -0.43
C ASN A 110 -5.85 -18.68 0.42
N LEU A 111 -5.57 -17.40 0.67
CA LEU A 111 -6.49 -16.56 1.43
C LEU A 111 -7.68 -16.15 0.57
N GLU A 112 -8.87 -16.23 1.15
CA GLU A 112 -10.09 -15.79 0.49
C GLU A 112 -10.12 -14.28 0.30
N ARG A 113 -10.80 -13.84 -0.77
CA ARG A 113 -11.01 -12.42 -1.02
C ARG A 113 -11.84 -11.78 0.09
N PRO A 114 -11.31 -10.77 0.80
CA PRO A 114 -12.08 -10.04 1.81
C PRO A 114 -13.31 -9.36 1.21
N ARG A 115 -14.43 -9.40 1.91
CA ARG A 115 -15.71 -8.83 1.42
C ARG A 115 -15.60 -7.34 1.09
N PHE A 116 -14.86 -6.57 1.89
CA PHE A 116 -14.68 -5.13 1.67
C PHE A 116 -13.92 -4.80 0.36
N LEU A 117 -13.15 -5.75 -0.20
CA LEU A 117 -12.51 -5.55 -1.52
C LEU A 117 -13.48 -5.73 -2.70
N ALA A 118 -14.66 -6.31 -2.47
CA ALA A 118 -15.68 -6.48 -3.49
C ALA A 118 -16.64 -5.29 -3.56
N GLN A 119 -16.64 -4.40 -2.56
CA GLN A 119 -17.55 -3.26 -2.47
C GLN A 119 -17.03 -2.07 -3.27
N PRO A 120 -17.90 -1.31 -3.95
CA PRO A 120 -17.51 -0.03 -4.55
C PRO A 120 -17.14 0.98 -3.45
N PRO A 121 -16.30 1.99 -3.77
CA PRO A 121 -16.02 3.08 -2.83
C PRO A 121 -17.29 3.78 -2.39
N VAL A 122 -17.37 4.15 -1.10
CA VAL A 122 -18.50 4.85 -0.51
C VAL A 122 -18.18 6.35 -0.43
N MET A 123 -19.19 7.18 -0.66
CA MET A 123 -19.06 8.63 -0.51
C MET A 123 -19.48 9.07 0.92
N PRO A 124 -18.88 10.11 1.53
CA PRO A 124 -17.77 10.92 1.00
C PRO A 124 -16.45 10.15 0.93
N TRP A 125 -15.57 10.57 0.02
CA TRP A 125 -14.25 9.96 -0.12
C TRP A 125 -13.40 10.15 1.14
N VAL A 126 -12.82 9.05 1.59
CA VAL A 126 -11.72 9.03 2.56
C VAL A 126 -10.46 8.53 1.85
N ASP A 127 -9.28 8.68 2.46
CA ASP A 127 -8.01 8.29 1.82
C ASP A 127 -8.03 6.84 1.28
N VAL A 128 -8.66 5.93 2.00
CA VAL A 128 -8.79 4.51 1.60
C VAL A 128 -9.63 4.35 0.33
N ASP A 129 -10.63 5.18 0.13
CA ASP A 129 -11.49 5.13 -1.05
C ASP A 129 -10.75 5.63 -2.29
N VAL A 130 -9.84 6.59 -2.13
CA VAL A 130 -8.94 7.06 -3.20
C VAL A 130 -8.12 5.91 -3.75
N PHE A 131 -7.54 5.08 -2.92
CA PHE A 131 -6.74 3.93 -3.35
C PHE A 131 -7.61 2.86 -4.03
N VAL A 132 -8.81 2.61 -3.54
CA VAL A 132 -9.77 1.71 -4.18
C VAL A 132 -10.20 2.23 -5.55
N ALA A 133 -10.49 3.53 -5.68
CA ALA A 133 -10.82 4.16 -6.95
C ALA A 133 -9.66 4.11 -7.95
N ALA A 134 -8.44 4.35 -7.48
CA ALA A 134 -7.24 4.28 -8.30
C ALA A 134 -6.96 2.85 -8.81
N ASP A 135 -7.13 1.86 -7.96
CA ASP A 135 -7.02 0.45 -8.34
C ASP A 135 -8.03 0.11 -9.46
N ARG A 136 -9.29 0.50 -9.30
CA ARG A 136 -10.31 0.29 -10.34
C ARG A 136 -9.97 1.02 -11.64
N ALA A 137 -9.46 2.26 -11.57
CA ALA A 137 -9.03 3.01 -12.75
C ALA A 137 -7.93 2.31 -13.55
N ALA A 138 -7.02 1.62 -12.86
CA ALA A 138 -5.95 0.85 -13.50
C ALA A 138 -6.43 -0.45 -14.16
N TRP A 139 -7.45 -1.09 -13.60
CA TRP A 139 -7.87 -2.44 -14.00
C TRP A 139 -9.17 -2.50 -14.79
N GLU A 140 -10.12 -1.64 -14.51
CA GLU A 140 -11.45 -1.67 -15.09
C GLU A 140 -11.57 -0.64 -16.23
N PRO A 141 -12.46 -0.84 -17.21
CA PRO A 141 -12.76 0.15 -18.24
C PRO A 141 -13.65 1.27 -17.67
N VAL A 142 -13.27 1.82 -16.52
CA VAL A 142 -14.01 2.92 -15.88
C VAL A 142 -13.73 4.20 -16.63
N PRO A 143 -14.75 4.95 -17.09
CA PRO A 143 -14.53 6.26 -17.69
C PRO A 143 -13.87 7.19 -16.68
N LEU A 144 -12.77 7.86 -17.06
CA LEU A 144 -12.07 8.81 -16.19
C LEU A 144 -12.99 9.93 -15.67
N ARG A 145 -14.04 10.29 -16.44
CA ARG A 145 -15.11 11.19 -15.97
C ARG A 145 -15.86 10.69 -14.75
N THR A 146 -15.98 9.37 -14.55
CA THR A 146 -16.63 8.79 -13.37
C THR A 146 -15.77 8.99 -12.13
N LEU A 147 -14.46 8.93 -12.27
CA LEU A 147 -13.53 9.35 -11.22
C LEU A 147 -13.73 10.83 -10.85
N ARG A 148 -14.13 11.67 -11.82
CA ARG A 148 -14.46 13.10 -11.60
C ARG A 148 -15.81 13.31 -10.90
N ALA A 149 -16.79 12.44 -11.15
CA ALA A 149 -18.13 12.56 -10.56
C ALA A 149 -18.19 12.05 -9.10
N GLY A 150 -17.16 11.36 -8.64
CA GLY A 150 -17.10 10.80 -7.30
C GLY A 150 -16.91 11.81 -6.16
N GLY A 151 -17.00 13.12 -6.41
CA GLY A 151 -17.01 14.17 -5.37
C GLY A 151 -15.68 14.35 -4.62
N ALA A 152 -14.71 13.49 -4.76
CA ALA A 152 -13.35 13.83 -4.44
C ALA A 152 -13.04 15.07 -5.26
N ALA A 153 -12.65 16.15 -4.64
CA ALA A 153 -12.10 17.27 -5.36
C ALA A 153 -10.94 16.68 -6.16
N LEU A 154 -11.22 16.37 -7.43
CA LEU A 154 -10.18 16.10 -8.40
C LEU A 154 -9.16 17.14 -8.14
N SER A 155 -7.94 16.73 -7.94
CA SER A 155 -6.84 17.66 -7.81
C SER A 155 -7.05 18.70 -8.89
N THR A 156 -7.50 19.88 -8.51
CA THR A 156 -7.62 21.03 -9.42
C THR A 156 -6.24 21.48 -9.86
N SER A 157 -5.19 20.82 -9.30
CA SER A 157 -3.80 21.05 -9.65
C SER A 157 -3.57 20.73 -11.14
N PRO A 158 -2.71 21.48 -11.80
CA PRO A 158 -2.32 21.19 -13.19
C PRO A 158 -1.80 19.76 -13.37
N ASP A 159 -1.04 19.26 -12.40
CA ASP A 159 -0.42 17.93 -12.46
C ASP A 159 -1.43 16.79 -12.24
N GLY A 160 -2.49 17.03 -11.46
CA GLY A 160 -3.59 16.08 -11.37
C GLY A 160 -4.33 15.91 -12.70
N ARG A 161 -4.54 17.01 -13.44
CA ARG A 161 -5.11 16.93 -14.80
C ARG A 161 -4.19 16.19 -15.77
N ARG A 162 -2.89 16.51 -15.76
CA ARG A 162 -1.89 15.79 -16.57
C ARG A 162 -1.86 14.30 -16.27
N SER A 163 -1.96 13.92 -14.98
CA SER A 163 -2.06 12.51 -14.58
C SER A 163 -3.28 11.82 -15.20
N LEU A 164 -4.45 12.48 -15.21
CA LEU A 164 -5.67 11.94 -15.82
C LEU A 164 -5.55 11.82 -17.34
N GLU A 165 -4.94 12.78 -17.99
CA GLU A 165 -4.68 12.74 -19.44
C GLU A 165 -3.74 11.58 -19.80
N LEU A 166 -2.67 11.41 -19.03
CA LEU A 166 -1.72 10.32 -19.23
C LEU A 166 -2.36 8.94 -18.97
N ILE A 167 -3.19 8.79 -17.93
CA ILE A 167 -3.97 7.57 -17.72
C ILE A 167 -4.86 7.27 -18.93
N GLY A 168 -5.51 8.29 -19.51
CA GLY A 168 -6.34 8.11 -20.71
C GLY A 168 -5.55 7.54 -21.89
N GLN A 169 -4.33 8.02 -22.11
CA GLN A 169 -3.43 7.51 -23.15
C GLN A 169 -2.99 6.07 -22.84
N LEU A 170 -2.56 5.80 -21.61
CA LEU A 170 -2.11 4.47 -21.19
C LEU A 170 -3.24 3.43 -21.23
N ALA A 171 -4.47 3.84 -20.95
CA ALA A 171 -5.63 2.94 -20.96
C ALA A 171 -5.89 2.31 -22.33
N THR A 172 -5.47 2.95 -23.43
CA THR A 172 -5.59 2.41 -24.79
C THR A 172 -4.61 1.26 -25.07
N LEU A 173 -3.57 1.13 -24.25
CA LEU A 173 -2.52 0.11 -24.39
C LEU A 173 -2.81 -1.14 -23.52
N ARG A 174 -3.90 -1.13 -22.75
CA ARG A 174 -4.29 -2.28 -21.94
C ARG A 174 -4.71 -3.47 -22.81
N LYS A 175 -4.16 -4.64 -22.50
CA LYS A 175 -4.56 -5.92 -23.06
C LYS A 175 -5.18 -6.79 -21.96
N PRO A 176 -6.04 -7.76 -22.30
CA PRO A 176 -6.52 -8.74 -21.34
C PRO A 176 -5.36 -9.43 -20.62
N VAL A 177 -5.55 -9.72 -19.34
CA VAL A 177 -4.57 -10.41 -18.48
C VAL A 177 -5.11 -11.77 -18.10
N GLN A 178 -4.29 -12.80 -18.21
CA GLN A 178 -4.65 -14.20 -17.91
C GLN A 178 -4.18 -14.64 -16.52
N THR A 179 -3.14 -13.99 -15.97
CA THR A 179 -2.63 -14.30 -14.62
C THR A 179 -3.73 -14.14 -13.59
N PRO A 180 -4.06 -15.20 -12.82
CA PRO A 180 -5.17 -15.15 -11.87
C PRO A 180 -4.91 -14.16 -10.73
N PRO A 181 -5.94 -13.45 -10.26
CA PRO A 181 -5.82 -12.58 -9.10
C PRO A 181 -5.85 -13.39 -7.81
N GLN A 182 -5.13 -12.90 -6.80
CA GLN A 182 -5.16 -13.38 -5.43
C GLN A 182 -5.05 -12.20 -4.45
N LEU A 183 -4.97 -12.48 -3.16
CA LEU A 183 -4.67 -11.47 -2.17
C LEU A 183 -3.20 -11.02 -2.32
N VAL A 184 -3.01 -9.73 -2.53
CA VAL A 184 -1.68 -9.10 -2.60
C VAL A 184 -1.62 -7.86 -1.72
N HIS A 185 -0.43 -7.48 -1.33
CA HIS A 185 -0.13 -6.20 -0.68
C HIS A 185 0.27 -5.19 -1.75
N GLY A 186 -0.51 -4.13 -1.89
CA GLY A 186 -0.32 -3.14 -2.98
C GLY A 186 0.51 -1.92 -2.60
N ASP A 187 1.23 -1.94 -1.45
CA ASP A 187 1.96 -0.75 -0.96
C ASP A 187 3.20 -1.15 -0.12
N LEU A 188 4.08 -1.98 -0.71
CA LEU A 188 5.28 -2.46 -0.02
C LEU A 188 6.48 -1.51 -0.13
N PHE A 189 6.51 -0.66 -1.15
CA PHE A 189 7.57 0.34 -1.26
C PHE A 189 7.55 1.29 -0.06
N GLY A 190 8.68 1.45 0.62
CA GLY A 190 8.78 2.30 1.80
C GLY A 190 8.11 1.75 3.06
N THR A 191 7.58 0.52 3.07
CA THR A 191 6.94 -0.10 4.24
C THR A 191 7.66 -1.34 4.74
N VAL A 192 8.56 -1.91 3.94
CA VAL A 192 9.45 -3.00 4.36
C VAL A 192 10.58 -2.42 5.20
N LEU A 193 10.74 -2.92 6.42
CA LEU A 193 11.74 -2.46 7.39
C LEU A 193 12.99 -3.32 7.33
N PHE A 194 14.14 -2.68 7.24
CA PHE A 194 15.45 -3.31 7.30
C PHE A 194 16.19 -2.85 8.57
N ALA A 195 16.88 -3.77 9.23
CA ALA A 195 17.71 -3.51 10.41
C ALA A 195 19.00 -4.30 10.30
N GLY A 196 19.99 -3.75 9.59
CA GLY A 196 21.27 -4.42 9.32
C GLY A 196 21.08 -5.78 8.65
N ALA A 197 21.59 -6.85 9.29
CA ALA A 197 21.51 -8.23 8.78
C ALA A 197 20.24 -8.99 9.22
N HIS A 198 19.34 -8.33 9.98
CA HIS A 198 18.09 -9.00 10.39
C HIS A 198 17.16 -9.24 9.21
N THR A 199 16.37 -10.29 9.31
CA THR A 199 15.26 -10.57 8.39
C THR A 199 14.37 -9.34 8.25
N PRO A 200 13.99 -8.93 7.02
CA PRO A 200 13.10 -7.80 6.79
C PRO A 200 11.81 -7.88 7.60
N GLY A 201 11.26 -6.73 7.98
CA GLY A 201 10.04 -6.60 8.76
C GLY A 201 8.89 -5.95 7.98
N LEU A 202 7.65 -6.31 8.32
CA LEU A 202 6.45 -5.66 7.79
C LEU A 202 5.43 -5.47 8.91
N THR A 203 4.94 -4.24 9.06
CA THR A 203 4.06 -3.86 10.17
C THR A 203 2.58 -4.07 9.87
N ASP A 204 2.16 -4.05 8.59
CA ASP A 204 0.77 -4.20 8.20
C ASP A 204 0.62 -4.87 6.83
N ILE A 205 -0.60 -5.23 6.45
CA ILE A 205 -0.95 -5.72 5.12
C ILE A 205 -2.02 -4.82 4.53
N THR A 206 -1.68 -4.12 3.44
CA THR A 206 -2.62 -3.30 2.65
C THR A 206 -3.17 -4.15 1.50
N PRO A 207 -4.37 -4.77 1.68
CA PRO A 207 -4.83 -5.81 0.78
C PRO A 207 -5.44 -5.27 -0.51
N TYR A 208 -5.10 -5.96 -1.62
CA TYR A 208 -5.74 -5.86 -2.92
C TYR A 208 -6.04 -7.26 -3.47
N TRP A 209 -6.93 -7.36 -4.46
CA TRP A 209 -7.23 -8.62 -5.15
C TRP A 209 -6.76 -8.52 -6.59
N ARG A 210 -5.48 -8.81 -6.84
CA ARG A 210 -4.79 -8.60 -8.12
C ARG A 210 -3.75 -9.71 -8.37
N PRO A 211 -3.26 -9.87 -9.62
CA PRO A 211 -2.13 -10.77 -9.88
C PRO A 211 -0.88 -10.37 -9.10
N VAL A 212 -0.12 -11.36 -8.64
CA VAL A 212 1.14 -11.12 -7.88
C VAL A 212 2.13 -10.21 -8.61
N PRO A 213 2.37 -10.38 -9.94
CA PRO A 213 3.31 -9.51 -10.64
C PRO A 213 2.92 -8.03 -10.63
N TRP A 214 1.62 -7.71 -10.48
CA TRP A 214 1.20 -6.31 -10.34
C TRP A 214 1.73 -5.67 -9.06
N ALA A 215 1.70 -6.38 -7.94
CA ALA A 215 2.23 -5.85 -6.67
C ALA A 215 3.75 -5.63 -6.75
N ALA A 216 4.49 -6.50 -7.44
CA ALA A 216 5.90 -6.29 -7.78
C ALA A 216 6.07 -5.05 -8.69
N GLY A 217 5.19 -4.90 -9.69
CA GLY A 217 5.18 -3.74 -10.58
C GLY A 217 4.95 -2.42 -9.86
N VAL A 218 4.09 -2.39 -8.82
CA VAL A 218 3.89 -1.20 -7.98
C VAL A 218 5.19 -0.80 -7.29
N ILE A 219 5.94 -1.77 -6.73
CA ILE A 219 7.24 -1.51 -6.08
C ILE A 219 8.23 -0.93 -7.10
N VAL A 220 8.32 -1.54 -8.28
CA VAL A 220 9.24 -1.08 -9.35
C VAL A 220 8.88 0.33 -9.82
N VAL A 221 7.60 0.61 -10.06
CA VAL A 221 7.10 1.95 -10.43
C VAL A 221 7.46 2.98 -9.36
N ASP A 222 7.24 2.68 -8.09
CA ASP A 222 7.57 3.58 -6.98
C ASP A 222 9.09 3.83 -6.88
N ALA A 223 9.88 2.77 -6.97
CA ALA A 223 11.34 2.84 -6.93
C ALA A 223 11.92 3.70 -8.07
N LEU A 224 11.39 3.56 -9.29
CA LEU A 224 11.80 4.36 -10.45
C LEU A 224 11.28 5.79 -10.40
N SER A 225 10.09 6.03 -9.84
CA SER A 225 9.47 7.35 -9.83
C SER A 225 10.08 8.29 -8.80
N TRP A 226 10.40 7.77 -7.60
CA TRP A 226 10.91 8.58 -6.47
C TRP A 226 11.90 7.85 -5.55
N GLY A 227 12.12 6.54 -5.74
CA GLY A 227 13.05 5.77 -4.91
C GLY A 227 14.49 5.83 -5.34
N GLY A 228 14.83 6.50 -6.45
CA GLY A 228 16.19 6.61 -6.96
C GLY A 228 16.77 5.33 -7.55
N ALA A 229 15.91 4.37 -7.93
CA ALA A 229 16.35 3.17 -8.60
C ALA A 229 16.93 3.47 -10.00
N ASP A 230 17.88 2.62 -10.44
CA ASP A 230 18.36 2.63 -11.81
C ASP A 230 17.32 2.06 -12.78
N ASP A 231 17.37 2.48 -14.04
CA ASP A 231 16.38 2.11 -15.06
C ASP A 231 16.36 0.60 -15.33
N GLY A 232 17.46 -0.11 -15.11
CA GLY A 232 17.56 -1.56 -15.25
C GLY A 232 16.70 -2.36 -14.26
N LEU A 233 16.16 -1.72 -13.22
CA LEU A 233 15.23 -2.38 -12.29
C LEU A 233 14.00 -2.94 -13.02
N LEU A 234 13.56 -2.29 -14.08
CA LEU A 234 12.42 -2.68 -14.89
C LEU A 234 12.65 -4.03 -15.60
N ASP A 235 13.87 -4.25 -16.11
CA ASP A 235 14.24 -5.44 -16.85
C ASP A 235 14.61 -6.63 -15.94
N ARG A 236 15.11 -6.35 -14.73
CA ARG A 236 15.50 -7.40 -13.77
C ARG A 236 14.35 -8.35 -13.38
N TRP A 237 13.12 -7.90 -13.53
CA TRP A 237 11.91 -8.67 -13.19
C TRP A 237 11.06 -9.05 -14.42
N ALA A 238 11.62 -8.94 -15.63
CA ALA A 238 10.92 -9.17 -16.90
C ALA A 238 10.38 -10.61 -17.06
N ASP A 239 10.92 -11.57 -16.32
CA ASP A 239 10.46 -12.97 -16.32
C ASP A 239 9.12 -13.17 -15.57
N LEU A 240 8.64 -12.16 -14.84
CA LEU A 240 7.34 -12.24 -14.17
C LEU A 240 6.19 -12.28 -15.20
N PRO A 241 5.15 -13.10 -14.97
CA PRO A 241 4.06 -13.26 -15.93
C PRO A 241 3.41 -11.93 -16.32
N GLU A 242 3.26 -11.73 -17.64
CA GLU A 242 2.60 -10.56 -18.24
C GLU A 242 3.16 -9.22 -17.77
N TRP A 243 4.47 -9.21 -17.48
CA TRP A 243 5.17 -8.11 -16.82
C TRP A 243 4.88 -6.72 -17.42
N PRO A 244 4.94 -6.50 -18.77
CA PRO A 244 4.61 -5.18 -19.33
C PRO A 244 3.20 -4.71 -19.00
N GLN A 245 2.21 -5.61 -18.96
CA GLN A 245 0.84 -5.29 -18.62
C GLN A 245 0.65 -5.06 -17.11
N MET A 246 1.48 -5.67 -16.26
CA MET A 246 1.49 -5.42 -14.81
C MET A 246 2.10 -4.06 -14.48
N LEU A 247 3.21 -3.70 -15.12
CA LEU A 247 3.83 -2.37 -15.03
C LEU A 247 2.89 -1.27 -15.51
N LEU A 248 2.21 -1.48 -16.64
CA LEU A 248 1.22 -0.53 -17.18
C LEU A 248 0.13 -0.23 -16.14
N ARG A 249 -0.43 -1.26 -15.51
CA ARG A 249 -1.47 -1.09 -14.48
C ARG A 249 -0.91 -0.48 -13.20
N ALA A 250 0.31 -0.80 -12.84
CA ALA A 250 0.97 -0.21 -11.67
C ALA A 250 1.19 1.30 -11.83
N VAL A 251 1.69 1.75 -12.97
CA VAL A 251 1.88 3.19 -13.23
C VAL A 251 0.54 3.92 -13.36
N MET A 252 -0.47 3.30 -13.99
CA MET A 252 -1.82 3.86 -14.04
C MET A 252 -2.43 4.00 -12.64
N PHE A 253 -2.22 3.02 -11.77
CA PHE A 253 -2.65 3.08 -10.37
C PHE A 253 -2.02 4.27 -9.65
N ARG A 254 -0.70 4.44 -9.72
CA ARG A 254 0.00 5.56 -9.06
C ARG A 254 -0.36 6.93 -9.64
N LEU A 255 -0.55 7.03 -10.94
CA LEU A 255 -1.06 8.25 -11.57
C LEU A 255 -2.49 8.59 -11.08
N ALA A 256 -3.34 7.58 -10.92
CA ALA A 256 -4.69 7.77 -10.39
C ALA A 256 -4.68 8.18 -8.92
N VAL A 257 -3.82 7.57 -8.09
CA VAL A 257 -3.60 8.03 -6.71
C VAL A 257 -3.14 9.49 -6.72
N HIS A 258 -2.16 9.84 -7.55
CA HIS A 258 -1.67 11.21 -7.65
C HIS A 258 -2.76 12.21 -8.06
N ALA A 259 -3.65 11.82 -8.97
CA ALA A 259 -4.75 12.67 -9.42
C ALA A 259 -5.88 12.83 -8.38
N LEU A 260 -6.09 11.84 -7.53
CA LEU A 260 -7.24 11.78 -6.61
C LEU A 260 -6.88 12.14 -5.17
N HIS A 261 -5.66 11.88 -4.73
CA HIS A 261 -5.28 12.00 -3.33
C HIS A 261 -5.08 13.46 -2.92
N PRO A 262 -5.75 13.95 -1.85
CA PRO A 262 -5.71 15.37 -1.48
C PRO A 262 -4.32 15.84 -1.00
N ARG A 263 -3.44 14.92 -0.58
CA ARG A 263 -2.07 15.20 -0.15
C ARG A 263 -1.03 15.00 -1.26
N SER A 264 -1.45 14.79 -2.52
CA SER A 264 -0.52 14.70 -3.65
C SER A 264 0.24 15.99 -3.86
N THR A 265 1.53 15.86 -4.16
CA THR A 265 2.41 17.00 -4.38
C THR A 265 2.90 17.06 -5.84
N PRO A 266 3.15 18.25 -6.38
CA PRO A 266 3.64 18.40 -7.76
C PRO A 266 4.95 17.66 -8.02
N GLN A 267 5.78 17.46 -6.99
CA GLN A 267 7.08 16.82 -7.09
C GLN A 267 7.01 15.35 -7.52
N ALA A 268 5.88 14.66 -7.29
CA ALA A 268 5.71 13.25 -7.67
C ALA A 268 5.44 13.06 -9.17
N PHE A 269 4.79 14.02 -9.84
CA PHE A 269 4.36 13.87 -11.23
C PHE A 269 5.50 13.65 -12.24
N PRO A 270 6.62 14.41 -12.21
CA PRO A 270 7.71 14.20 -13.17
C PRO A 270 8.30 12.78 -13.13
N GLY A 271 8.46 12.21 -11.94
CA GLY A 271 8.92 10.83 -11.76
C GLY A 271 7.93 9.82 -12.36
N LEU A 272 6.64 9.98 -12.06
CA LEU A 272 5.59 9.11 -12.63
C LEU A 272 5.51 9.22 -14.15
N ALA A 273 5.62 10.42 -14.71
CA ALA A 273 5.57 10.62 -16.17
C ALA A 273 6.77 9.93 -16.85
N ARG A 274 7.99 10.11 -16.32
CA ARG A 274 9.18 9.42 -16.81
C ARG A 274 9.01 7.89 -16.75
N THR A 275 8.55 7.37 -15.63
CA THR A 275 8.31 5.93 -15.46
C THR A 275 7.24 5.42 -16.43
N ALA A 276 6.19 6.22 -16.69
CA ALA A 276 5.18 5.87 -17.69
C ALA A 276 5.75 5.77 -19.10
N ASP A 277 6.65 6.67 -19.49
CA ASP A 277 7.34 6.60 -20.78
C ASP A 277 8.23 5.37 -20.88
N MET A 278 8.97 5.02 -19.84
CA MET A 278 9.76 3.79 -19.79
C MET A 278 8.88 2.55 -19.95
N VAL A 279 7.76 2.47 -19.22
CA VAL A 279 6.81 1.35 -19.31
C VAL A 279 6.20 1.24 -20.70
N ARG A 280 5.91 2.35 -21.39
CA ARG A 280 5.41 2.34 -22.77
C ARG A 280 6.37 1.66 -23.75
N LEU A 281 7.65 1.75 -23.51
CA LEU A 281 8.67 1.10 -24.37
C LEU A 281 8.71 -0.42 -24.20
N THR A 282 8.09 -0.99 -23.17
CA THR A 282 8.02 -2.44 -22.92
C THR A 282 6.77 -3.10 -23.53
N LEU A 283 5.79 -2.34 -24.04
CA LEU A 283 4.47 -2.80 -24.49
C LEU A 283 4.45 -3.14 -25.97
#